data_c236cea3dc5caea35b891a20934a2209
#
_entry.id   c236cea3dc5caea35b891a20934a2209
#
_cell.length_a   1.000
_cell.length_b   1.000
_cell.length_c   1.000
_cell.angle_alpha   90.00
_cell.angle_beta   90.00
_cell.angle_gamma   90.00
#
_symmetry.space_group_name_H-M   'P 1'
#
loop_
_entity.id
_entity.type
_entity.pdbx_description
1 polymer ?
#
loop_
_entity_poly.entity_id
_entity_poly.type
_entity_poly.pdbx_seq_one_letter_code
_entity_poly.pdbx_strand_id
1 'polypeptide(L)'
;MSSTATRTPAAWARRDLTARQAINIACVAMALVTALDLSDGRLGFLFSLGFVLVVITVAMSVELDSLFQSGVLPPALLIGSLFVVALLWPAAIHVHGLSADAGLFGRLIAGVIDRGATLIVGHGLVLVIIGLRIFGAPDR
;
A
#
# COMPACT_ATOMS: atom_id res chain seq x y z
N MET A 1 17.82 36.31 22.11
CA MET A 1 18.29 35.90 20.77
C MET A 1 17.54 34.66 20.36
N SER A 2 16.51 34.82 19.58
CA SER A 2 15.76 33.67 19.01
C SER A 2 16.53 33.16 17.79
N SER A 3 17.22 32.05 17.96
CA SER A 3 17.80 31.34 16.82
C SER A 3 16.65 30.71 16.04
N THR A 4 16.26 31.32 14.94
CA THR A 4 15.48 30.69 13.89
C THR A 4 16.33 29.58 13.31
N ALA A 5 16.21 28.38 13.88
CA ALA A 5 16.80 27.19 13.27
C ALA A 5 16.16 27.02 11.89
N THR A 6 16.88 27.38 10.86
CA THR A 6 16.55 27.10 9.47
C THR A 6 16.45 25.59 9.34
N ARG A 7 15.22 25.08 9.37
CA ARG A 7 14.95 23.64 9.14
C ARG A 7 15.31 23.35 7.70
N THR A 8 16.45 22.69 7.49
CA THR A 8 16.89 22.26 6.18
C THR A 8 15.92 21.23 5.59
N PRO A 9 15.69 21.20 4.26
CA PRO A 9 14.83 20.19 3.61
C PRO A 9 15.18 18.75 4.01
N ALA A 10 16.44 18.46 4.30
CA ALA A 10 16.91 17.17 4.79
C ALA A 10 16.34 16.79 6.18
N ALA A 11 15.98 17.76 7.02
CA ALA A 11 15.34 17.50 8.32
C ALA A 11 13.87 17.08 8.17
N TRP A 12 13.21 17.48 7.09
CA TRP A 12 11.86 17.03 6.74
C TRP A 12 11.84 15.59 6.22
N ALA A 13 12.87 15.19 5.47
CA ALA A 13 13.03 13.85 4.92
C ALA A 13 13.36 12.78 5.99
N ARG A 14 13.78 13.19 7.19
CA ARG A 14 14.12 12.31 8.32
C ARG A 14 12.99 12.19 9.37
N ARG A 15 11.81 12.73 9.09
CA ARG A 15 10.68 12.56 9.99
C ARG A 15 10.10 11.17 9.79
N ASP A 16 10.35 10.30 10.77
CA ASP A 16 9.66 9.03 10.84
C ASP A 16 8.15 9.29 11.02
N LEU A 17 7.36 8.63 10.19
CA LEU A 17 5.90 8.78 10.22
C LEU A 17 5.32 7.94 11.35
N THR A 18 4.34 8.50 12.05
CA THR A 18 3.51 7.70 12.94
C THR A 18 2.67 6.71 12.10
N ALA A 19 2.26 5.61 12.72
CA ALA A 19 1.42 4.61 12.05
C ALA A 19 0.18 5.21 11.39
N ARG A 20 -0.49 6.14 12.09
CA ARG A 20 -1.70 6.81 11.55
C ARG A 20 -1.39 7.65 10.32
N GLN A 21 -0.30 8.42 10.34
CA GLN A 21 0.12 9.22 9.19
C GLN A 21 0.49 8.34 8.01
N ALA A 22 1.22 7.25 8.25
CA ALA A 22 1.60 6.30 7.23
C ALA A 22 0.40 5.63 6.57
N ILE A 23 -0.59 5.19 7.36
CA ILE A 23 -1.83 4.60 6.85
C ILE A 23 -2.60 5.61 5.99
N ASN A 24 -2.75 6.85 6.46
CA ASN A 24 -3.45 7.89 5.71
C ASN A 24 -2.76 8.18 4.37
N ILE A 25 -1.44 8.32 4.37
CA ILE A 25 -0.66 8.54 3.15
C ILE A 25 -0.79 7.34 2.21
N ALA A 26 -0.70 6.12 2.72
CA ALA A 26 -0.87 4.91 1.93
C ALA A 26 -2.25 4.83 1.27
N CYS A 27 -3.31 5.13 2.02
CA CYS A 27 -4.67 5.13 1.50
C CYS A 27 -4.86 6.19 0.41
N VAL A 28 -4.37 7.41 0.61
CA VAL A 28 -4.45 8.49 -0.38
C VAL A 28 -3.65 8.15 -1.64
N ALA A 29 -2.41 7.69 -1.46
CA ALA A 29 -1.55 7.30 -2.58
C ALA A 29 -2.17 6.15 -3.38
N MET A 30 -2.72 5.14 -2.68
CA MET A 30 -3.36 4.00 -3.32
C MET A 30 -4.65 4.39 -4.04
N ALA A 31 -5.43 5.32 -3.48
CA ALA A 31 -6.61 5.87 -4.14
C ALA A 31 -6.25 6.59 -5.44
N LEU A 32 -5.19 7.40 -5.44
CA LEU A 32 -4.70 8.09 -6.63
C LEU A 32 -4.20 7.11 -7.70
N VAL A 33 -3.40 6.11 -7.31
CA VAL A 33 -2.91 5.07 -8.22
C VAL A 33 -4.07 4.28 -8.83
N THR A 34 -5.04 3.90 -8.00
CA THR A 34 -6.23 3.17 -8.45
C THR A 34 -7.05 4.01 -9.43
N ALA A 35 -7.26 5.30 -9.14
CA ALA A 35 -7.99 6.21 -10.02
C ALA A 35 -7.29 6.39 -11.37
N LEU A 36 -5.96 6.48 -11.36
CA LEU A 36 -5.17 6.59 -12.60
C LEU A 36 -5.25 5.30 -13.43
N ASP A 37 -5.13 4.15 -12.78
CA ASP A 37 -5.19 2.84 -13.46
C ASP A 37 -6.59 2.55 -14.01
N LEU A 38 -7.64 3.03 -13.32
CA LEU A 38 -9.02 2.91 -13.78
C LEU A 38 -9.35 3.80 -14.98
N SER A 39 -8.49 4.72 -15.37
CA SER A 39 -8.71 5.56 -16.57
C SER A 39 -8.89 4.73 -17.84
N ASP A 40 -8.29 3.54 -17.89
CA ASP A 40 -8.44 2.57 -18.98
C ASP A 40 -9.63 1.60 -18.78
N GLY A 41 -10.43 1.80 -17.74
CA GLY A 41 -11.61 1.00 -17.42
C GLY A 41 -11.33 -0.37 -16.79
N ARG A 42 -10.09 -0.66 -16.45
CA ARG A 42 -9.69 -1.93 -15.82
C ARG A 42 -8.49 -1.75 -14.90
N LEU A 43 -8.40 -2.56 -13.86
CA LEU A 43 -7.21 -2.62 -13.03
C LEU A 43 -6.09 -3.35 -13.78
N GLY A 44 -4.98 -2.69 -13.97
CA GLY A 44 -3.85 -3.18 -14.74
C GLY A 44 -2.54 -3.27 -13.95
N PHE A 45 -1.45 -3.11 -14.68
CA PHE A 45 -0.10 -3.15 -14.14
C PHE A 45 0.22 -1.96 -13.22
N LEU A 46 -0.34 -0.78 -13.52
CA LEU A 46 -0.10 0.43 -12.75
C LEU A 46 -0.59 0.28 -11.30
N PHE A 47 -1.73 -0.35 -11.09
CA PHE A 47 -2.22 -0.69 -9.76
C PHE A 47 -1.23 -1.56 -8.99
N SER A 48 -0.73 -2.63 -9.63
CA SER A 48 0.22 -3.56 -8.99
C SER A 48 1.55 -2.88 -8.66
N LEU A 49 2.10 -2.12 -9.60
CA LEU A 49 3.34 -1.37 -9.40
C LEU A 49 3.19 -0.31 -8.31
N GLY A 50 2.12 0.47 -8.38
CA GLY A 50 1.82 1.51 -7.39
C GLY A 50 1.62 0.93 -6.00
N PHE A 51 0.91 -0.20 -5.88
CA PHE A 51 0.76 -0.91 -4.61
C PHE A 51 2.11 -1.28 -4.00
N VAL A 52 3.00 -1.93 -4.77
CA VAL A 52 4.33 -2.33 -4.29
C VAL A 52 5.13 -1.11 -3.85
N LEU A 53 5.13 -0.03 -4.64
CA LEU A 53 5.84 1.21 -4.29
C LEU A 53 5.29 1.86 -3.03
N VAL A 54 3.97 1.92 -2.86
CA VAL A 54 3.33 2.51 -1.67
C VAL A 54 3.71 1.73 -0.42
N VAL A 55 3.60 0.41 -0.43
CA VAL A 55 3.89 -0.41 0.77
C VAL A 55 5.37 -0.39 1.14
N ILE A 56 6.29 -0.37 0.16
CA ILE A 56 7.72 -0.22 0.40
C ILE A 56 8.02 1.15 1.02
N THR A 57 7.48 2.22 0.45
CA THR A 57 7.70 3.59 0.93
C THR A 57 7.23 3.72 2.38
N VAL A 58 6.06 3.18 2.71
CA VAL A 58 5.54 3.18 4.07
C VAL A 58 6.46 2.40 5.01
N ALA A 59 6.86 1.17 4.63
CA ALA A 59 7.74 0.35 5.46
C ALA A 59 9.10 1.02 5.74
N MET A 60 9.59 1.85 4.82
CA MET A 60 10.83 2.62 5.00
C MET A 60 10.66 3.88 5.85
N SER A 61 9.47 4.46 5.86
CA SER A 61 9.21 5.79 6.44
C SER A 61 8.59 5.75 7.83
N VAL A 62 8.10 4.60 8.28
CA VAL A 62 7.42 4.43 9.57
C VAL A 62 8.42 4.30 10.72
N GLU A 63 8.07 4.83 11.89
CA GLU A 63 8.82 4.66 13.14
C GLU A 63 9.00 3.17 13.50
N LEU A 64 10.12 2.83 14.17
CA LEU A 64 10.45 1.45 14.55
C LEU A 64 9.35 0.81 15.42
N ASP A 65 8.75 1.58 16.32
CA ASP A 65 7.67 1.11 17.19
C ASP A 65 6.37 0.78 16.43
N SER A 66 6.25 1.27 15.20
CA SER A 66 5.08 1.08 14.33
C SER A 66 5.30 0.05 13.21
N LEU A 67 6.42 -0.67 13.21
CA LEU A 67 6.76 -1.64 12.15
C LEU A 67 5.78 -2.81 12.07
N PHE A 68 5.21 -3.24 13.20
CA PHE A 68 4.20 -4.29 13.20
C PHE A 68 2.97 -3.90 12.36
N GLN A 69 2.52 -2.65 12.48
CA GLN A 69 1.39 -2.14 11.70
C GLN A 69 1.74 -2.04 10.21
N SER A 70 2.98 -1.69 9.87
CA SER A 70 3.49 -1.76 8.50
C SER A 70 3.45 -3.18 7.92
N GLY A 71 3.69 -4.20 8.73
CA GLY A 71 3.62 -5.60 8.30
C GLY A 71 2.20 -6.06 7.96
N VAL A 72 1.19 -5.54 8.64
CA VAL A 72 -0.22 -5.88 8.40
C VAL A 72 -0.84 -5.01 7.29
N LEU A 73 -0.25 -3.86 7.00
CA LEU A 73 -0.79 -2.89 6.06
C LEU A 73 -0.96 -3.44 4.62
N PRO A 74 0.00 -4.18 4.02
CA PRO A 74 -0.13 -4.61 2.64
C PRO A 74 -1.40 -5.41 2.33
N PRO A 75 -1.73 -6.49 3.05
CA PRO A 75 -2.96 -7.23 2.77
C PRO A 75 -4.21 -6.38 3.02
N ALA A 76 -4.22 -5.58 4.08
CA ALA A 76 -5.35 -4.70 4.40
C ALA A 76 -5.56 -3.64 3.31
N LEU A 77 -4.49 -3.04 2.81
CA LEU A 77 -4.53 -2.02 1.75
C LEU A 77 -5.01 -2.61 0.42
N LEU A 78 -4.50 -3.80 0.04
CA LEU A 78 -4.91 -4.48 -1.19
C LEU A 78 -6.40 -4.85 -1.15
N ILE A 79 -6.82 -5.52 -0.09
CA ILE A 79 -8.22 -5.96 0.08
C ILE A 79 -9.15 -4.74 0.14
N GLY A 80 -8.78 -3.71 0.89
CA GLY A 80 -9.56 -2.47 0.99
C GLY A 80 -9.69 -1.76 -0.35
N SER A 81 -8.61 -1.64 -1.12
CA SER A 81 -8.63 -1.03 -2.45
C SER A 81 -9.50 -1.82 -3.42
N LEU A 82 -9.36 -3.15 -3.46
CA LEU A 82 -10.17 -4.01 -4.31
C LEU A 82 -11.65 -4.01 -3.89
N PHE A 83 -11.94 -3.92 -2.60
CA PHE A 83 -13.31 -3.80 -2.08
C PHE A 83 -13.98 -2.53 -2.60
N VAL A 84 -13.30 -1.39 -2.51
CA VAL A 84 -13.80 -0.11 -3.03
C VAL A 84 -14.03 -0.19 -4.54
N VAL A 85 -13.10 -0.78 -5.28
CA VAL A 85 -13.25 -0.96 -6.74
C VAL A 85 -14.41 -1.90 -7.07
N ALA A 86 -14.54 -3.03 -6.36
CA ALA A 86 -15.64 -3.95 -6.56
C ALA A 86 -17.01 -3.33 -6.27
N LEU A 87 -17.06 -2.38 -5.34
CA LEU A 87 -18.27 -1.66 -4.96
C LEU A 87 -18.65 -0.56 -5.97
N LEU A 88 -17.66 0.24 -6.40
CA LEU A 88 -17.89 1.43 -7.23
C LEU A 88 -17.76 1.15 -8.73
N TRP A 89 -16.86 0.25 -9.12
CA TRP A 89 -16.56 -0.11 -10.51
C TRP A 89 -16.38 -1.62 -10.68
N PRO A 90 -17.42 -2.41 -10.45
CA PRO A 90 -17.33 -3.88 -10.53
C PRO A 90 -16.84 -4.39 -11.89
N ALA A 91 -17.10 -3.64 -12.96
CA ALA A 91 -16.65 -3.96 -14.30
C ALA A 91 -15.13 -3.81 -14.51
N ALA A 92 -14.41 -3.12 -13.62
CA ALA A 92 -12.95 -2.98 -13.71
C ALA A 92 -12.20 -4.24 -13.27
N ILE A 93 -12.85 -5.13 -12.52
CA ILE A 93 -12.27 -6.40 -12.09
C ILE A 93 -12.55 -7.46 -13.17
N HIS A 94 -11.58 -7.62 -14.08
CA HIS A 94 -11.62 -8.61 -15.13
C HIS A 94 -10.76 -9.82 -14.75
N VAL A 95 -11.39 -10.92 -14.40
CA VAL A 95 -10.72 -12.18 -14.08
C VAL A 95 -11.26 -13.26 -14.99
N HIS A 96 -10.37 -14.04 -15.59
CA HIS A 96 -10.75 -15.17 -16.45
C HIS A 96 -11.61 -16.17 -15.68
N GLY A 97 -12.75 -16.53 -16.24
CA GLY A 97 -13.67 -17.48 -15.63
C GLY A 97 -14.61 -16.90 -14.57
N LEU A 98 -14.54 -15.60 -14.32
CA LEU A 98 -15.49 -14.95 -13.42
C LEU A 98 -16.85 -14.79 -14.13
N SER A 99 -17.90 -15.32 -13.51
CA SER A 99 -19.27 -15.15 -14.01
C SER A 99 -19.67 -13.67 -14.05
N ALA A 100 -20.40 -13.28 -15.08
CA ALA A 100 -20.96 -11.93 -15.19
C ALA A 100 -21.89 -11.59 -13.99
N ASP A 101 -22.54 -12.60 -13.44
CA ASP A 101 -23.44 -12.48 -12.30
C ASP A 101 -22.74 -12.59 -10.94
N ALA A 102 -21.40 -12.64 -10.92
CA ALA A 102 -20.65 -12.68 -9.69
C ALA A 102 -20.95 -11.45 -8.84
N GLY A 103 -21.44 -11.67 -7.63
CA GLY A 103 -21.71 -10.61 -6.67
C GLY A 103 -20.43 -9.94 -6.16
N LEU A 104 -20.60 -8.92 -5.30
CA LEU A 104 -19.51 -8.15 -4.72
C LEU A 104 -18.39 -9.04 -4.14
N PHE A 105 -18.75 -10.01 -3.32
CA PHE A 105 -17.76 -10.91 -2.69
C PHE A 105 -17.07 -11.82 -3.70
N GLY A 106 -17.79 -12.33 -4.70
CA GLY A 106 -17.19 -13.12 -5.76
C GLY A 106 -16.14 -12.35 -6.55
N ARG A 107 -16.42 -11.10 -6.89
CA ARG A 107 -15.48 -10.19 -7.56
C ARG A 107 -14.30 -9.84 -6.67
N LEU A 108 -14.54 -9.57 -5.38
CA LEU A 108 -13.47 -9.28 -4.43
C LEU A 108 -12.51 -10.46 -4.29
N ILE A 109 -13.03 -11.66 -4.06
CA ILE A 109 -12.20 -12.87 -3.92
C ILE A 109 -11.42 -13.12 -5.21
N ALA A 110 -12.08 -13.06 -6.36
CA ALA A 110 -11.41 -13.22 -7.65
C ALA A 110 -10.32 -12.18 -7.87
N GLY A 111 -10.57 -10.91 -7.54
CA GLY A 111 -9.59 -9.84 -7.63
C GLY A 111 -8.40 -10.04 -6.70
N VAL A 112 -8.62 -10.50 -5.47
CA VAL A 112 -7.55 -10.82 -4.53
C VAL A 112 -6.69 -11.99 -5.03
N ILE A 113 -7.31 -13.02 -5.58
CA ILE A 113 -6.59 -14.17 -6.15
C ILE A 113 -5.78 -13.73 -7.37
N ASP A 114 -6.37 -12.95 -8.26
CA ASP A 114 -5.70 -12.42 -9.47
C ASP A 114 -4.48 -11.55 -9.10
N ARG A 115 -4.58 -10.78 -8.01
CA ARG A 115 -3.49 -9.93 -7.49
C ARG A 115 -2.63 -10.61 -6.42
N GLY A 116 -2.80 -11.91 -6.21
CA GLY A 116 -2.06 -12.68 -5.21
C GLY A 116 -0.55 -12.57 -5.38
N ALA A 117 -0.02 -12.62 -6.60
CA ALA A 117 1.39 -12.42 -6.87
C ALA A 117 1.88 -11.02 -6.45
N THR A 118 1.10 -9.98 -6.75
CA THR A 118 1.39 -8.59 -6.33
C THR A 118 1.44 -8.48 -4.81
N LEU A 119 0.50 -9.12 -4.12
CA LEU A 119 0.46 -9.15 -2.66
C LEU A 119 1.68 -9.86 -2.08
N ILE A 120 2.03 -11.04 -2.62
CA ILE A 120 3.19 -11.82 -2.16
C ILE A 120 4.48 -11.02 -2.33
N VAL A 121 4.68 -10.38 -3.48
CA VAL A 121 5.86 -9.55 -3.74
C VAL A 121 5.89 -8.34 -2.81
N GLY A 122 4.81 -7.57 -2.74
CA GLY A 122 4.74 -6.37 -1.90
C GLY A 122 4.90 -6.69 -0.42
N HIS A 123 4.16 -7.68 0.07
CA HIS A 123 4.23 -8.09 1.47
C HIS A 123 5.60 -8.70 1.83
N GLY A 124 6.15 -9.53 0.97
CA GLY A 124 7.48 -10.12 1.16
C GLY A 124 8.57 -9.05 1.23
N LEU A 125 8.54 -8.06 0.35
CA LEU A 125 9.49 -6.93 0.39
C LEU A 125 9.34 -6.11 1.67
N VAL A 126 8.11 -5.84 2.12
CA VAL A 126 7.86 -5.16 3.39
C VAL A 126 8.45 -5.93 4.56
N LEU A 127 8.24 -7.26 4.62
CA LEU A 127 8.81 -8.09 5.69
C LEU A 127 10.34 -8.10 5.68
N VAL A 128 10.97 -8.11 4.50
CA VAL A 128 12.43 -7.99 4.36
C VAL A 128 12.91 -6.64 4.90
N ILE A 129 12.24 -5.54 4.52
CA ILE A 129 12.58 -4.19 4.99
C ILE A 129 12.45 -4.10 6.51
N ILE A 130 11.36 -4.61 7.08
CA ILE A 130 11.14 -4.65 8.53
C ILE A 130 12.26 -5.43 9.21
N GLY A 131 12.59 -6.61 8.70
CA GLY A 131 13.70 -7.42 9.22
C GLY A 131 15.02 -6.67 9.21
N LEU A 132 15.39 -6.06 8.08
CA LEU A 132 16.62 -5.28 7.96
C LEU A 132 16.64 -4.07 8.91
N ARG A 133 15.50 -3.41 9.11
CA ARG A 133 15.41 -2.27 10.03
C ARG A 133 15.55 -2.69 11.50
N ILE A 134 15.00 -3.85 11.87
CA ILE A 134 15.13 -4.37 13.24
C ILE A 134 16.56 -4.81 13.51
N PHE A 135 17.17 -5.57 12.60
CA PHE A 135 18.54 -6.07 12.79
C PHE A 135 19.61 -5.00 12.60
N GLY A 136 19.34 -3.96 11.81
CA GLY A 136 20.23 -2.83 11.60
C GLY A 136 20.08 -1.71 12.63
N ALA A 137 19.11 -1.79 13.54
CA ALA A 137 18.98 -0.83 14.63
C ALA A 137 20.16 -1.01 15.61
N PRO A 138 20.93 0.05 15.92
CA PRO A 138 21.97 -0.06 16.93
C PRO A 138 21.34 -0.42 18.29
N ASP A 139 21.96 -1.36 18.98
CA ASP A 139 21.58 -1.75 20.34
C ASP A 139 21.47 -0.50 21.22
N ARG A 140 20.32 -0.28 21.75
CA ARG A 140 20.05 0.80 22.71
C ARG A 140 20.13 0.27 24.13
#